data_de3daf8e02477d1286e0ca43d5180ba5
#
_entry.id   de3daf8e02477d1286e0ca43d5180ba5
#
_cell.length_a   1.000
_cell.length_b   1.000
_cell.length_c   1.000
_cell.angle_alpha   90.00
_cell.angle_beta   90.00
_cell.angle_gamma   90.00
#
_symmetry.space_group_name_H-M   'P 1'
#
loop_
_entity.id
_entity.type
_entity.pdbx_description
1 polymer ?
#
loop_
_entity_poly.entity_id
_entity_poly.type
_entity_poly.pdbx_seq_one_letter_code
_entity_poly.pdbx_strand_id
1 'polypeptide(L)'
;MLPSHQQTPAAPELKRKSVIVRYNSDIATTNSKVTLVQNLFSFLLEGNKSVQYAGTKVTINTNQFFLLSAGNCLMSEKIAAPGGQYRSILFFFDNELLKDFFIRHPAAVIQSEKGKQQEEPFLVFEKDAFLTNFIDSLGLILASGQSLSQELQSVKLEELLVYISGCYPELISRLHSYNYNSDRDFLIRQAVASNIYNCITVEELAFLSNTTRSTFKRRFASIYGTSPNKWFLEKRMQKAAQMLKGGNFSASEIYMELGYENLSSFIKSFKQIYGTTPKQYQLNSLNV
;
A
#
# COMPACT_ATOMS: atom_id res chain seq x y z
N MET A 1 42.79 -34.12 28.66
CA MET A 1 41.33 -34.05 28.53
C MET A 1 40.99 -32.65 28.03
N LEU A 2 40.68 -32.53 26.73
CA LEU A 2 40.21 -31.32 26.12
C LEU A 2 38.66 -31.33 26.13
N PRO A 3 37.97 -30.23 26.44
CA PRO A 3 36.51 -30.20 26.48
C PRO A 3 35.93 -30.27 25.05
N SER A 4 34.93 -31.10 24.90
CA SER A 4 34.15 -31.33 23.70
C SER A 4 33.51 -30.04 23.17
N HIS A 5 33.73 -29.74 21.88
CA HIS A 5 32.98 -28.74 21.14
C HIS A 5 31.48 -29.05 21.22
N GLN A 6 30.72 -28.19 21.89
CA GLN A 6 29.28 -28.11 21.76
C GLN A 6 28.98 -27.59 20.33
N GLN A 7 28.48 -28.48 19.50
CA GLN A 7 27.89 -28.10 18.23
C GLN A 7 26.68 -27.20 18.52
N THR A 8 26.77 -25.92 18.12
CA THR A 8 25.63 -25.01 18.03
C THR A 8 24.59 -25.66 17.12
N PRO A 9 23.34 -25.87 17.57
CA PRO A 9 22.29 -26.37 16.69
C PRO A 9 22.15 -25.47 15.50
N ALA A 10 22.22 -26.04 14.29
CA ALA A 10 21.93 -25.31 13.04
C ALA A 10 20.55 -24.65 13.16
N ALA A 11 20.47 -23.37 12.82
CA ALA A 11 19.21 -22.66 12.75
C ALA A 11 18.24 -23.48 11.87
N PRO A 12 16.97 -23.66 12.27
CA PRO A 12 16.02 -24.43 11.49
C PRO A 12 15.96 -23.80 10.09
N GLU A 13 16.20 -24.61 9.05
CA GLU A 13 15.94 -24.20 7.67
C GLU A 13 14.52 -23.66 7.62
N LEU A 14 14.37 -22.34 7.44
CA LEU A 14 13.08 -21.71 7.16
C LEU A 14 12.58 -22.33 5.85
N LYS A 15 11.70 -23.33 5.97
CA LYS A 15 11.06 -23.94 4.80
C LYS A 15 10.35 -22.82 4.05
N ARG A 16 10.81 -22.55 2.84
CA ARG A 16 10.15 -21.64 1.88
C ARG A 16 8.69 -22.03 1.79
N LYS A 17 7.79 -21.07 2.09
CA LYS A 17 6.36 -21.37 2.18
C LYS A 17 5.58 -20.50 1.22
N SER A 18 4.65 -21.15 0.55
CA SER A 18 3.52 -20.51 -0.09
C SER A 18 2.23 -21.05 0.49
N VAL A 19 1.17 -20.23 0.55
CA VAL A 19 -0.14 -20.61 1.08
C VAL A 19 -1.23 -19.97 0.25
N ILE A 20 -2.17 -20.79 -0.22
CA ILE A 20 -3.35 -20.34 -0.96
C ILE A 20 -4.58 -20.60 -0.09
N VAL A 21 -5.39 -19.55 0.15
CA VAL A 21 -6.59 -19.63 0.98
C VAL A 21 -7.75 -18.86 0.37
N ARG A 22 -8.99 -19.30 0.65
CA ARG A 22 -10.19 -18.49 0.43
C ARG A 22 -10.38 -17.56 1.61
N TYR A 23 -10.77 -16.34 1.32
CA TYR A 23 -11.15 -15.35 2.30
C TYR A 23 -12.52 -14.79 1.96
N ASN A 24 -13.46 -14.92 2.89
CA ASN A 24 -14.81 -14.42 2.79
C ASN A 24 -15.14 -13.58 4.02
N SER A 25 -15.86 -12.50 3.83
CA SER A 25 -16.33 -11.62 4.91
C SER A 25 -17.69 -11.06 4.56
N ASP A 26 -18.59 -11.02 5.54
CA ASP A 26 -19.87 -10.32 5.50
C ASP A 26 -19.79 -8.94 6.19
N ILE A 27 -18.62 -8.59 6.72
CA ILE A 27 -18.35 -7.34 7.44
C ILE A 27 -17.46 -6.44 6.61
N ALA A 28 -17.95 -5.22 6.31
CA ALA A 28 -17.13 -4.18 5.70
C ALA A 28 -16.09 -3.65 6.71
N THR A 29 -14.88 -3.38 6.22
CA THR A 29 -13.81 -2.82 7.04
C THR A 29 -13.29 -1.51 6.45
N THR A 30 -12.76 -0.63 7.29
CA THR A 30 -12.19 0.65 6.84
C THR A 30 -10.85 0.90 7.52
N ASN A 31 -9.82 1.18 6.73
CA ASN A 31 -8.46 1.50 7.18
C ASN A 31 -7.89 0.52 8.21
N SER A 32 -8.23 -0.76 8.07
CA SER A 32 -7.68 -1.82 8.92
C SER A 32 -6.16 -1.89 8.73
N LYS A 33 -5.42 -1.84 9.85
CA LYS A 33 -3.95 -1.99 9.84
C LYS A 33 -3.59 -3.44 9.59
N VAL A 34 -2.90 -3.70 8.50
CA VAL A 34 -2.46 -5.05 8.11
C VAL A 34 -0.95 -5.07 7.98
N THR A 35 -0.32 -6.02 8.66
CA THR A 35 1.11 -6.32 8.50
C THR A 35 1.24 -7.62 7.73
N LEU A 36 1.77 -7.54 6.52
CA LEU A 36 2.07 -8.70 5.69
C LEU A 36 3.50 -9.15 5.97
N VAL A 37 3.65 -10.37 6.46
CA VAL A 37 4.97 -11.00 6.67
C VAL A 37 5.48 -11.67 5.39
N GLN A 38 4.59 -11.90 4.43
CA GLN A 38 4.84 -12.49 3.12
C GLN A 38 4.27 -11.61 2.01
N ASN A 39 4.75 -11.78 0.79
CA ASN A 39 4.12 -11.18 -0.39
C ASN A 39 2.73 -11.80 -0.59
N LEU A 40 1.82 -11.05 -1.19
CA LEU A 40 0.43 -11.44 -1.37
C LEU A 40 -0.08 -11.11 -2.76
N PHE A 41 -0.48 -12.14 -3.52
CA PHE A 41 -1.46 -11.94 -4.59
C PHE A 41 -2.88 -12.02 -4.01
N SER A 42 -3.72 -11.05 -4.32
CA SER A 42 -5.12 -11.04 -3.90
C SER A 42 -6.02 -10.95 -5.14
N PHE A 43 -6.79 -12.01 -5.35
CA PHE A 43 -7.74 -12.15 -6.45
C PHE A 43 -9.14 -11.88 -5.91
N LEU A 44 -9.65 -10.68 -6.19
CA LEU A 44 -10.99 -10.28 -5.76
C LEU A 44 -12.05 -10.99 -6.63
N LEU A 45 -12.99 -11.68 -5.99
CA LEU A 45 -14.09 -12.41 -6.63
C LEU A 45 -15.41 -11.66 -6.48
N GLU A 46 -15.63 -11.00 -5.32
CA GLU A 46 -16.85 -10.25 -5.02
C GLU A 46 -16.54 -9.11 -4.06
N GLY A 47 -17.21 -7.96 -4.23
CA GLY A 47 -17.00 -6.75 -3.44
C GLY A 47 -15.99 -5.78 -4.06
N ASN A 48 -15.49 -4.85 -3.27
CA ASN A 48 -14.44 -3.90 -3.63
C ASN A 48 -13.38 -3.83 -2.53
N LYS A 49 -12.13 -3.64 -2.90
CA LYS A 49 -11.03 -3.50 -1.96
C LYS A 49 -10.26 -2.22 -2.22
N SER A 50 -9.94 -1.48 -1.15
CA SER A 50 -9.01 -0.37 -1.20
C SER A 50 -7.78 -0.70 -0.37
N VAL A 51 -6.62 -0.50 -0.93
CA VAL A 51 -5.33 -0.70 -0.26
C VAL A 51 -4.56 0.60 -0.27
N GLN A 52 -4.08 1.01 0.89
CA GLN A 52 -3.18 2.14 1.06
C GLN A 52 -1.85 1.64 1.61
N TYR A 53 -0.82 1.86 0.84
CA TYR A 53 0.57 1.63 1.21
C TYR A 53 1.27 2.96 1.46
N ALA A 54 2.57 2.95 1.85
CA ALA A 54 3.30 4.18 2.16
C ALA A 54 3.17 5.27 1.08
N GLY A 55 3.19 4.89 -0.19
CA GLY A 55 3.23 5.82 -1.31
C GLY A 55 1.92 6.04 -2.05
N THR A 56 0.94 5.14 -1.97
CA THR A 56 -0.21 5.18 -2.88
C THR A 56 -1.44 4.52 -2.27
N LYS A 57 -2.63 4.99 -2.67
CA LYS A 57 -3.91 4.35 -2.37
C LYS A 57 -4.57 3.92 -3.68
N VAL A 58 -5.01 2.66 -3.73
CA VAL A 58 -5.65 2.07 -4.89
C VAL A 58 -6.97 1.42 -4.50
N THR A 59 -7.96 1.52 -5.36
CA THR A 59 -9.22 0.76 -5.26
C THR A 59 -9.25 -0.28 -6.37
N ILE A 60 -9.56 -1.51 -5.99
CA ILE A 60 -9.53 -2.69 -6.82
C ILE A 60 -10.96 -3.24 -6.92
N ASN A 61 -11.39 -3.55 -8.13
CA ASN A 61 -12.67 -4.19 -8.44
C ASN A 61 -12.48 -5.66 -8.85
N THR A 62 -13.59 -6.34 -9.15
CA THR A 62 -13.58 -7.77 -9.49
C THR A 62 -12.91 -8.11 -10.83
N ASN A 63 -12.69 -7.14 -11.71
CA ASN A 63 -11.96 -7.33 -12.97
C ASN A 63 -10.43 -7.22 -12.78
N GLN A 64 -10.00 -6.92 -11.57
CA GLN A 64 -8.61 -6.67 -11.21
C GLN A 64 -8.13 -7.64 -10.15
N PHE A 65 -6.82 -7.82 -10.07
CA PHE A 65 -6.12 -8.41 -8.94
C PHE A 65 -4.85 -7.61 -8.66
N PHE A 66 -4.24 -7.86 -7.53
CA PHE A 66 -3.04 -7.13 -7.16
C PHE A 66 -2.01 -8.01 -6.45
N LEU A 67 -0.76 -7.59 -6.55
CA LEU A 67 0.38 -8.10 -5.80
C LEU A 67 0.83 -7.05 -4.80
N LEU A 68 0.95 -7.45 -3.55
CA LEU A 68 1.55 -6.67 -2.46
C LEU A 68 2.86 -7.30 -2.03
N SER A 69 3.88 -6.48 -1.85
CA SER A 69 5.10 -6.87 -1.14
C SER A 69 4.84 -6.97 0.36
N ALA A 70 5.61 -7.81 1.05
CA ALA A 70 5.63 -7.88 2.51
C ALA A 70 5.86 -6.48 3.12
N GLY A 71 5.10 -6.11 4.14
CA GLY A 71 5.15 -4.79 4.78
C GLY A 71 3.83 -4.39 5.40
N ASN A 72 3.74 -3.12 5.81
CA ASN A 72 2.56 -2.55 6.45
C ASN A 72 1.69 -1.80 5.46
N CYS A 73 0.39 -2.07 5.47
CA CYS A 73 -0.60 -1.37 4.65
C CYS A 73 -1.91 -1.13 5.42
N LEU A 74 -2.70 -0.18 4.95
CA LEU A 74 -4.07 0.00 5.39
C LEU A 74 -5.01 -0.60 4.34
N MET A 75 -5.94 -1.44 4.77
CA MET A 75 -6.91 -2.08 3.89
C MET A 75 -8.34 -1.70 4.27
N SER A 76 -9.16 -1.51 3.26
CA SER A 76 -10.61 -1.35 3.40
C SER A 76 -11.32 -2.31 2.46
N GLU A 77 -12.32 -3.01 2.98
CA GLU A 77 -13.12 -3.98 2.23
C GLU A 77 -14.58 -3.54 2.26
N LYS A 78 -15.20 -3.47 1.09
CA LYS A 78 -16.59 -3.06 0.94
C LYS A 78 -17.40 -4.18 0.29
N ILE A 79 -18.53 -4.48 0.85
CA ILE A 79 -19.53 -5.38 0.28
C ILE A 79 -20.22 -4.65 -0.87
N ALA A 80 -20.37 -5.31 -2.02
CA ALA A 80 -20.86 -4.68 -3.24
C ALA A 80 -22.34 -4.29 -3.20
N ALA A 81 -23.16 -5.06 -2.44
CA ALA A 81 -24.60 -4.85 -2.31
C ALA A 81 -25.12 -5.32 -0.94
N PRO A 82 -26.28 -4.83 -0.49
CA PRO A 82 -26.93 -5.38 0.71
C PRO A 82 -27.18 -6.89 0.57
N GLY A 83 -26.74 -7.66 1.56
CA GLY A 83 -26.82 -9.14 1.55
C GLY A 83 -25.75 -9.85 0.70
N GLY A 84 -24.85 -9.11 0.04
CA GLY A 84 -23.67 -9.64 -0.64
C GLY A 84 -22.54 -9.98 0.34
N GLN A 85 -21.45 -10.50 -0.22
CA GLN A 85 -20.26 -10.85 0.54
C GLN A 85 -19.03 -10.21 -0.12
N TYR A 86 -17.98 -10.02 0.65
CA TYR A 86 -16.64 -9.81 0.15
C TYR A 86 -15.99 -11.20 0.01
N ARG A 87 -15.53 -11.54 -1.19
CA ARG A 87 -14.87 -12.83 -1.46
C ARG A 87 -13.58 -12.63 -2.24
N SER A 88 -12.52 -13.31 -1.82
CA SER A 88 -11.24 -13.30 -2.51
C SER A 88 -10.49 -14.63 -2.35
N ILE A 89 -9.55 -14.89 -3.26
CA ILE A 89 -8.49 -15.88 -3.08
C ILE A 89 -7.21 -15.12 -2.76
N LEU A 90 -6.54 -15.53 -1.70
CA LEU A 90 -5.28 -14.96 -1.23
C LEU A 90 -4.17 -15.97 -1.44
N PHE A 91 -3.10 -15.56 -2.13
CA PHE A 91 -1.92 -16.38 -2.37
C PHE A 91 -0.70 -15.72 -1.75
N PHE A 92 -0.32 -16.19 -0.57
CA PHE A 92 0.87 -15.73 0.16
C PHE A 92 2.10 -16.49 -0.29
N PHE A 93 3.25 -15.82 -0.34
CA PHE A 93 4.54 -16.45 -0.66
C PHE A 93 5.71 -15.64 -0.13
N ASP A 94 6.77 -16.36 0.26
CA ASP A 94 7.96 -15.76 0.83
C ASP A 94 8.80 -15.00 -0.20
N ASN A 95 9.53 -14.00 0.28
CA ASN A 95 10.43 -13.19 -0.55
C ASN A 95 11.54 -14.03 -1.21
N GLU A 96 11.92 -15.12 -0.57
CA GLU A 96 12.91 -16.05 -1.13
C GLU A 96 12.40 -16.75 -2.40
N LEU A 97 11.11 -17.11 -2.46
CA LEU A 97 10.50 -17.66 -3.69
C LEU A 97 10.52 -16.64 -4.83
N LEU A 98 10.29 -15.36 -4.51
CA LEU A 98 10.36 -14.28 -5.51
C LEU A 98 11.80 -14.06 -5.99
N LYS A 99 12.78 -14.06 -5.09
CA LYS A 99 14.20 -13.96 -5.46
C LYS A 99 14.64 -15.14 -6.33
N ASP A 100 14.26 -16.35 -5.96
CA ASP A 100 14.56 -17.56 -6.76
C ASP A 100 13.95 -17.49 -8.15
N PHE A 101 12.73 -16.94 -8.27
CA PHE A 101 12.11 -16.69 -9.56
C PHE A 101 12.97 -15.76 -10.41
N PHE A 102 13.40 -14.61 -9.89
CA PHE A 102 14.25 -13.66 -10.65
C PHE A 102 15.63 -14.24 -10.99
N ILE A 103 16.19 -15.11 -10.16
CA ILE A 103 17.45 -15.82 -10.48
C ILE A 103 17.25 -16.79 -11.66
N ARG A 104 16.13 -17.51 -11.70
CA ARG A 104 15.81 -18.47 -12.77
C ARG A 104 15.33 -17.79 -14.05
N HIS A 105 14.71 -16.62 -13.94
CA HIS A 105 14.14 -15.85 -15.04
C HIS A 105 14.75 -14.45 -15.13
N PRO A 106 16.07 -14.31 -15.41
CA PRO A 106 16.75 -13.01 -15.44
C PRO A 106 16.19 -12.08 -16.52
N ALA A 107 15.62 -12.61 -17.60
CA ALA A 107 14.94 -11.85 -18.63
C ALA A 107 13.63 -11.17 -18.16
N ALA A 108 13.05 -11.61 -17.02
CA ALA A 108 11.90 -10.95 -16.43
C ALA A 108 12.26 -9.57 -15.83
N VAL A 109 13.55 -9.30 -15.59
CA VAL A 109 14.05 -8.03 -15.10
C VAL A 109 14.61 -7.23 -16.27
N ILE A 110 13.82 -6.30 -16.80
CA ILE A 110 14.33 -5.35 -17.80
C ILE A 110 15.29 -4.41 -17.09
N GLN A 111 16.55 -4.34 -17.55
CA GLN A 111 17.47 -3.28 -17.17
C GLN A 111 16.96 -1.97 -17.81
N SER A 112 16.10 -1.26 -17.11
CA SER A 112 15.69 0.08 -17.51
C SER A 112 16.88 1.02 -17.39
N GLU A 113 17.17 1.73 -18.46
CA GLU A 113 18.10 2.85 -18.42
C GLU A 113 17.70 3.82 -17.32
N LYS A 114 18.67 4.32 -16.55
CA LYS A 114 18.60 5.12 -15.31
C LYS A 114 17.61 6.29 -15.33
N GLY A 115 16.33 6.00 -15.43
CA GLY A 115 15.26 6.90 -15.05
C GLY A 115 14.84 6.57 -13.62
N LYS A 116 14.54 7.57 -12.79
CA LYS A 116 13.97 7.40 -11.45
C LYS A 116 12.68 6.56 -11.53
N GLN A 117 12.82 5.23 -11.60
CA GLN A 117 11.67 4.34 -11.48
C GLN A 117 11.09 4.53 -10.09
N GLN A 118 9.84 4.91 -10.04
CA GLN A 118 9.09 5.01 -8.80
C GLN A 118 8.91 3.59 -8.27
N GLU A 119 9.58 3.28 -7.17
CA GLU A 119 9.49 1.98 -6.51
C GLU A 119 8.09 1.84 -5.90
N GLU A 120 7.33 0.87 -6.35
CA GLU A 120 5.99 0.64 -5.87
C GLU A 120 5.90 -0.71 -5.12
N PRO A 121 5.41 -0.71 -3.87
CA PRO A 121 5.28 -1.91 -3.05
C PRO A 121 4.10 -2.79 -3.47
N PHE A 122 3.26 -2.34 -4.39
CA PHE A 122 2.15 -3.09 -4.93
C PHE A 122 1.98 -2.83 -6.43
N LEU A 123 1.44 -3.82 -7.11
CA LEU A 123 1.13 -3.79 -8.53
C LEU A 123 -0.31 -4.22 -8.74
N VAL A 124 -1.03 -3.53 -9.62
CA VAL A 124 -2.40 -3.87 -10.02
C VAL A 124 -2.40 -4.37 -11.44
N PHE A 125 -3.17 -5.42 -11.68
CA PHE A 125 -3.26 -6.10 -12.96
C PHE A 125 -4.73 -6.24 -13.36
N GLU A 126 -5.01 -6.09 -14.63
CA GLU A 126 -6.31 -6.45 -15.21
C GLU A 126 -6.40 -7.97 -15.44
N LYS A 127 -7.57 -8.54 -15.22
CA LYS A 127 -7.82 -9.96 -15.51
C LYS A 127 -8.16 -10.13 -16.99
N ASP A 128 -7.39 -10.90 -17.67
CA ASP A 128 -7.70 -11.42 -19.00
C ASP A 128 -8.25 -12.86 -18.92
N ALA A 129 -8.45 -13.50 -20.07
CA ALA A 129 -8.99 -14.85 -20.15
C ALA A 129 -8.06 -15.89 -19.47
N PHE A 130 -6.73 -15.73 -19.61
CA PHE A 130 -5.77 -16.64 -18.96
C PHE A 130 -5.85 -16.51 -17.45
N LEU A 131 -5.79 -15.28 -16.94
CA LEU A 131 -5.82 -14.98 -15.51
C LEU A 131 -7.16 -15.40 -14.88
N THR A 132 -8.28 -15.23 -15.60
CA THR A 132 -9.57 -15.71 -15.14
C THR A 132 -9.57 -17.23 -14.97
N ASN A 133 -9.12 -17.99 -15.99
CA ASN A 133 -9.00 -19.46 -15.92
C ASN A 133 -8.01 -19.92 -14.82
N PHE A 134 -6.90 -19.18 -14.65
CA PHE A 134 -5.96 -19.44 -13.57
C PHE A 134 -6.62 -19.32 -12.20
N ILE A 135 -7.36 -18.24 -11.96
CA ILE A 135 -8.07 -17.98 -10.69
C ILE A 135 -9.16 -19.04 -10.47
N ASP A 136 -9.90 -19.41 -11.50
CA ASP A 136 -10.91 -20.48 -11.45
C ASP A 136 -10.27 -21.83 -11.09
N SER A 137 -9.09 -22.14 -11.66
CA SER A 137 -8.33 -23.35 -11.32
C SER A 137 -7.94 -23.38 -9.85
N LEU A 138 -7.50 -22.23 -9.26
CA LEU A 138 -7.26 -22.14 -7.83
C LEU A 138 -8.53 -22.38 -7.02
N GLY A 139 -9.65 -21.81 -7.49
CA GLY A 139 -10.97 -22.02 -6.87
C GLY A 139 -11.39 -23.50 -6.83
N LEU A 140 -11.18 -24.23 -7.94
CA LEU A 140 -11.47 -25.67 -8.03
C LEU A 140 -10.60 -26.47 -7.08
N ILE A 141 -9.28 -26.22 -7.06
CA ILE A 141 -8.34 -26.89 -6.16
C ILE A 141 -8.73 -26.66 -4.69
N LEU A 142 -9.07 -25.43 -4.31
CA LEU A 142 -9.51 -25.10 -2.94
C LEU A 142 -10.88 -25.70 -2.60
N ALA A 143 -11.72 -26.01 -3.59
CA ALA A 143 -13.01 -26.66 -3.39
C ALA A 143 -12.89 -28.18 -3.17
N SER A 144 -11.80 -28.80 -3.61
CA SER A 144 -11.60 -30.26 -3.50
C SER A 144 -11.43 -30.74 -2.05
N GLY A 145 -11.20 -29.82 -1.12
CA GLY A 145 -10.96 -30.14 0.29
C GLY A 145 -9.60 -30.83 0.57
N GLN A 146 -8.79 -31.04 -0.46
CA GLN A 146 -7.44 -31.62 -0.30
C GLN A 146 -6.44 -30.54 0.10
N SER A 147 -5.49 -30.89 0.98
CA SER A 147 -4.37 -29.99 1.27
C SER A 147 -3.47 -29.85 0.05
N LEU A 148 -3.27 -28.61 -0.40
CA LEU A 148 -2.34 -28.31 -1.49
C LEU A 148 -0.91 -28.63 -1.07
N SER A 149 -0.22 -29.48 -1.85
CA SER A 149 1.21 -29.69 -1.63
C SER A 149 2.00 -28.40 -1.89
N GLN A 150 3.15 -28.26 -1.22
CA GLN A 150 4.02 -27.08 -1.43
C GLN A 150 4.54 -27.02 -2.87
N GLU A 151 4.78 -28.17 -3.49
CA GLU A 151 5.20 -28.28 -4.88
C GLU A 151 4.14 -27.70 -5.83
N LEU A 152 2.86 -28.07 -5.66
CA LEU A 152 1.77 -27.56 -6.50
C LEU A 152 1.60 -26.06 -6.30
N GLN A 153 1.69 -25.58 -5.07
CA GLN A 153 1.63 -24.14 -4.79
C GLN A 153 2.80 -23.39 -5.45
N SER A 154 4.01 -23.94 -5.40
CA SER A 154 5.19 -23.33 -6.06
C SER A 154 5.04 -23.30 -7.59
N VAL A 155 4.53 -24.38 -8.19
CA VAL A 155 4.24 -24.41 -9.64
C VAL A 155 3.18 -23.38 -10.03
N LYS A 156 2.12 -23.23 -9.22
CA LYS A 156 1.09 -22.22 -9.47
C LYS A 156 1.63 -20.78 -9.32
N LEU A 157 2.53 -20.55 -8.38
CA LEU A 157 3.20 -19.26 -8.25
C LEU A 157 4.07 -18.97 -9.47
N GLU A 158 4.85 -19.95 -9.94
CA GLU A 158 5.73 -19.80 -11.09
C GLU A 158 4.94 -19.56 -12.38
N GLU A 159 3.85 -20.32 -12.62
CA GLU A 159 2.94 -20.14 -13.74
C GLU A 159 2.44 -18.67 -13.80
N LEU A 160 1.97 -18.13 -12.67
CA LEU A 160 1.49 -16.78 -12.58
C LEU A 160 2.62 -15.76 -12.84
N LEU A 161 3.77 -15.90 -12.16
CA LEU A 161 4.89 -14.96 -12.29
C LEU A 161 5.48 -14.96 -13.70
N VAL A 162 5.59 -16.10 -14.36
CA VAL A 162 6.04 -16.20 -15.76
C VAL A 162 5.07 -15.48 -16.69
N TYR A 163 3.76 -15.73 -16.52
CA TYR A 163 2.74 -15.09 -17.35
C TYR A 163 2.75 -13.56 -17.20
N ILE A 164 2.67 -13.06 -15.97
CA ILE A 164 2.65 -11.61 -15.73
C ILE A 164 3.97 -10.93 -16.12
N SER A 165 5.11 -11.62 -16.03
CA SER A 165 6.40 -11.08 -16.48
C SER A 165 6.43 -10.88 -17.99
N GLY A 166 5.76 -11.75 -18.76
CA GLY A 166 5.62 -11.58 -20.20
C GLY A 166 4.67 -10.45 -20.60
N CYS A 167 3.58 -10.28 -19.86
CA CYS A 167 2.56 -9.26 -20.15
C CYS A 167 2.89 -7.88 -19.55
N TYR A 168 3.58 -7.82 -18.41
CA TYR A 168 3.82 -6.60 -17.63
C TYR A 168 5.29 -6.49 -17.16
N PRO A 169 6.28 -6.57 -18.05
CA PRO A 169 7.69 -6.66 -17.66
C PRO A 169 8.17 -5.45 -16.86
N GLU A 170 7.69 -4.24 -17.15
CA GLU A 170 8.05 -3.03 -16.43
C GLU A 170 7.57 -3.04 -14.97
N LEU A 171 6.34 -3.55 -14.74
CA LEU A 171 5.77 -3.66 -13.39
C LEU A 171 6.56 -4.67 -12.56
N ILE A 172 6.93 -5.81 -13.14
CA ILE A 172 7.73 -6.83 -12.47
C ILE A 172 9.14 -6.32 -12.14
N SER A 173 9.74 -5.53 -13.02
CA SER A 173 11.02 -4.87 -12.74
C SER A 173 10.95 -3.88 -11.58
N ARG A 174 9.85 -3.15 -11.42
CA ARG A 174 9.61 -2.27 -10.24
C ARG A 174 9.52 -3.08 -8.95
N LEU A 175 8.82 -4.22 -8.96
CA LEU A 175 8.73 -5.11 -7.81
C LEU A 175 10.11 -5.66 -7.41
N HIS A 176 10.94 -6.03 -8.38
CA HIS A 176 12.31 -6.45 -8.14
C HIS A 176 13.11 -5.36 -7.42
N SER A 177 13.08 -4.14 -7.93
CA SER A 177 13.81 -3.00 -7.34
C SER A 177 13.34 -2.68 -5.92
N TYR A 178 12.03 -2.71 -5.66
CA TYR A 178 11.46 -2.44 -4.34
C TYR A 178 11.97 -3.39 -3.26
N ASN A 179 12.09 -4.67 -3.56
CA ASN A 179 12.52 -5.68 -2.58
C ASN A 179 14.01 -5.57 -2.20
N TYR A 180 14.82 -4.82 -2.94
CA TYR A 180 16.24 -4.60 -2.65
C TYR A 180 16.55 -3.30 -1.89
N ASN A 181 15.62 -2.32 -1.88
CA ASN A 181 15.84 -0.99 -1.29
C ASN A 181 15.02 -0.76 -0.03
N SER A 182 15.55 -1.10 1.14
CA SER A 182 14.87 -0.88 2.44
C SER A 182 15.37 0.38 3.18
N ASP A 183 15.44 1.54 2.53
CA ASP A 183 15.74 2.79 3.23
C ASP A 183 14.52 3.26 4.04
N ARG A 184 14.66 3.27 5.38
CA ARG A 184 13.58 3.67 6.30
C ARG A 184 13.18 5.15 6.15
N ASP A 185 14.09 6.03 5.76
CA ASP A 185 13.77 7.44 5.54
C ASP A 185 13.04 7.64 4.21
N PHE A 186 13.29 6.80 3.23
CA PHE A 186 12.53 6.74 1.99
C PHE A 186 11.06 6.41 2.24
N LEU A 187 10.76 5.36 3.01
CA LEU A 187 9.37 5.00 3.35
C LEU A 187 8.63 6.13 4.10
N ILE A 188 9.32 6.86 4.99
CA ILE A 188 8.74 8.03 5.67
C ILE A 188 8.44 9.14 4.65
N ARG A 189 9.38 9.49 3.77
CA ARG A 189 9.18 10.51 2.74
C ARG A 189 8.04 10.14 1.80
N GLN A 190 7.97 8.89 1.39
CA GLN A 190 6.93 8.37 0.51
C GLN A 190 5.55 8.43 1.19
N ALA A 191 5.42 7.92 2.44
CA ALA A 191 4.18 7.98 3.21
C ALA A 191 3.69 9.43 3.40
N VAL A 192 4.61 10.35 3.68
CA VAL A 192 4.29 11.79 3.85
C VAL A 192 3.86 12.41 2.53
N ALA A 193 4.62 12.23 1.45
CA ALA A 193 4.34 12.84 0.14
C ALA A 193 2.96 12.45 -0.41
N SER A 194 2.59 11.17 -0.29
CA SER A 194 1.32 10.65 -0.79
C SER A 194 0.10 11.00 0.07
N ASN A 195 0.34 11.49 1.28
CA ASN A 195 -0.73 11.75 2.24
C ASN A 195 -0.80 13.22 2.72
N ILE A 196 -0.17 14.16 2.00
CA ILE A 196 -0.12 15.58 2.40
C ILE A 196 -1.51 16.16 2.66
N TYR A 197 -2.49 15.77 1.83
CA TYR A 197 -3.86 16.29 1.86
C TYR A 197 -4.90 15.27 2.35
N ASN A 198 -4.46 14.07 2.72
CA ASN A 198 -5.35 13.03 3.22
C ASN A 198 -5.58 13.16 4.73
N CYS A 199 -6.77 12.71 5.18
CA CYS A 199 -7.07 12.56 6.61
C CYS A 199 -6.39 11.30 7.14
N ILE A 200 -5.10 11.40 7.46
CA ILE A 200 -4.31 10.31 8.00
C ILE A 200 -3.68 10.73 9.33
N THR A 201 -3.69 9.82 10.29
CA THR A 201 -3.10 10.06 11.61
C THR A 201 -1.59 9.82 11.61
N VAL A 202 -0.89 10.39 12.59
CA VAL A 202 0.55 10.14 12.78
C VAL A 202 0.83 8.67 13.07
N GLU A 203 -0.11 7.96 13.72
CA GLU A 203 -0.04 6.52 13.96
C GLU A 203 -0.09 5.71 12.66
N GLU A 204 -0.98 6.07 11.76
CA GLU A 204 -1.11 5.42 10.46
C GLU A 204 0.10 5.69 9.57
N LEU A 205 0.62 6.93 9.57
CA LEU A 205 1.86 7.26 8.86
C LEU A 205 3.06 6.48 9.40
N ALA A 206 3.19 6.37 10.73
CA ALA A 206 4.23 5.58 11.37
C ALA A 206 4.11 4.09 10.98
N PHE A 207 2.88 3.55 11.00
CA PHE A 207 2.60 2.19 10.60
C PHE A 207 2.97 1.94 9.12
N LEU A 208 2.52 2.81 8.20
CA LEU A 208 2.85 2.74 6.77
C LEU A 208 4.36 2.82 6.49
N SER A 209 5.09 3.54 7.34
CA SER A 209 6.55 3.68 7.23
C SER A 209 7.32 2.57 7.96
N ASN A 210 6.64 1.52 8.42
CA ASN A 210 7.22 0.41 9.18
C ASN A 210 8.03 0.89 10.40
N THR A 211 7.49 1.88 11.13
CA THR A 211 8.12 2.46 12.31
C THR A 211 7.14 2.59 13.48
N THR A 212 7.67 2.75 14.70
CA THR A 212 6.85 3.16 15.84
C THR A 212 6.51 4.65 15.74
N ARG A 213 5.40 5.08 16.39
CA ARG A 213 5.00 6.49 16.44
C ARG A 213 6.12 7.41 16.96
N SER A 214 6.87 6.99 17.96
CA SER A 214 7.99 7.76 18.52
C SER A 214 9.15 7.87 17.54
N THR A 215 9.52 6.78 16.89
CA THR A 215 10.56 6.74 15.86
C THR A 215 10.17 7.59 14.66
N PHE A 216 8.91 7.48 14.19
CA PHE A 216 8.39 8.30 13.11
C PHE A 216 8.50 9.80 13.43
N LYS A 217 7.99 10.26 14.60
CA LYS A 217 8.07 11.66 15.00
C LYS A 217 9.50 12.19 15.05
N ARG A 218 10.44 11.41 15.61
CA ARG A 218 11.85 11.79 15.70
C ARG A 218 12.49 11.91 14.31
N ARG A 219 12.30 10.91 13.44
CA ARG A 219 12.84 10.92 12.06
C ARG A 219 12.18 11.98 11.21
N PHE A 220 10.86 12.14 11.32
CA PHE A 220 10.12 13.19 10.63
C PHE A 220 10.70 14.57 10.98
N ALA A 221 10.93 14.86 12.28
CA ALA A 221 11.52 16.12 12.70
C ALA A 221 12.94 16.31 12.16
N SER A 222 13.74 15.24 12.05
CA SER A 222 15.05 15.28 11.40
C SER A 222 14.97 15.59 9.90
N ILE A 223 13.97 15.04 9.20
CA ILE A 223 13.81 15.18 7.73
C ILE A 223 13.19 16.54 7.35
N TYR A 224 12.18 16.99 8.11
CA TYR A 224 11.35 18.14 7.76
C TYR A 224 11.53 19.36 8.68
N GLY A 225 12.38 19.27 9.71
CA GLY A 225 12.70 20.36 10.62
C GLY A 225 11.59 20.75 11.60
N THR A 226 10.45 20.03 11.63
CA THR A 226 9.29 20.36 12.47
C THR A 226 8.47 19.11 12.83
N SER A 227 7.47 19.26 13.71
CA SER A 227 6.59 18.14 14.06
C SER A 227 5.61 17.78 12.93
N PRO A 228 5.19 16.49 12.81
CA PRO A 228 4.25 16.07 11.79
C PRO A 228 2.95 16.91 11.78
N ASN A 229 2.31 17.07 12.94
CA ASN A 229 1.05 17.79 13.05
C ASN A 229 1.16 19.25 12.56
N LYS A 230 2.23 19.95 12.93
CA LYS A 230 2.48 21.32 12.48
C LYS A 230 2.71 21.38 10.98
N TRP A 231 3.54 20.49 10.46
CA TRP A 231 3.86 20.44 9.03
C TRP A 231 2.63 20.14 8.17
N PHE A 232 1.83 19.14 8.54
CA PHE A 232 0.60 18.81 7.80
C PHE A 232 -0.44 19.90 7.89
N LEU A 233 -0.54 20.61 9.04
CA LEU A 233 -1.41 21.77 9.18
C LEU A 233 -1.00 22.87 8.21
N GLU A 234 0.28 23.22 8.18
CA GLU A 234 0.83 24.25 7.28
C GLU A 234 0.58 23.90 5.81
N LYS A 235 0.82 22.64 5.40
CA LYS A 235 0.58 22.19 4.03
C LYS A 235 -0.88 22.27 3.62
N ARG A 236 -1.80 21.82 4.49
CA ARG A 236 -3.26 21.94 4.25
C ARG A 236 -3.70 23.38 4.13
N MET A 237 -3.18 24.27 4.97
CA MET A 237 -3.49 25.70 4.90
C MET A 237 -2.90 26.38 3.67
N GLN A 238 -1.72 25.96 3.20
CA GLN A 238 -1.16 26.42 1.92
C GLN A 238 -2.07 26.03 0.74
N LYS A 239 -2.57 24.79 0.69
CA LYS A 239 -3.53 24.35 -0.33
C LYS A 239 -4.83 25.15 -0.24
N ALA A 240 -5.36 25.37 0.98
CA ALA A 240 -6.54 26.20 1.20
C ALA A 240 -6.38 27.62 0.65
N ALA A 241 -5.25 28.25 0.95
CA ALA A 241 -4.94 29.60 0.48
C ALA A 241 -4.85 29.67 -1.06
N GLN A 242 -4.28 28.65 -1.71
CA GLN A 242 -4.24 28.56 -3.17
C GLN A 242 -5.66 28.44 -3.77
N MET A 243 -6.51 27.58 -3.20
CA MET A 243 -7.89 27.40 -3.67
C MET A 243 -8.72 28.67 -3.51
N LEU A 244 -8.54 29.38 -2.39
CA LEU A 244 -9.25 30.65 -2.12
C LEU A 244 -8.80 31.80 -3.03
N LYS A 245 -7.50 31.91 -3.36
CA LYS A 245 -6.96 32.92 -4.27
C LYS A 245 -7.57 32.89 -5.67
N GLY A 246 -7.89 31.69 -6.16
CA GLY A 246 -8.50 31.48 -7.47
C GLY A 246 -9.93 32.06 -7.59
N GLY A 247 -10.55 32.45 -6.48
CA GLY A 247 -11.92 33.00 -6.46
C GLY A 247 -13.03 31.99 -6.74
N ASN A 248 -12.67 30.77 -7.16
CA ASN A 248 -13.63 29.78 -7.63
C ASN A 248 -14.26 28.96 -6.48
N PHE A 249 -13.72 29.04 -5.27
CA PHE A 249 -14.15 28.24 -4.13
C PHE A 249 -14.33 29.11 -2.87
N SER A 250 -15.36 28.82 -2.09
CA SER A 250 -15.57 29.41 -0.75
C SER A 250 -15.01 28.48 0.35
N ALA A 251 -14.84 29.01 1.54
CA ALA A 251 -14.40 28.24 2.70
C ALA A 251 -15.33 27.06 3.02
N SER A 252 -16.64 27.21 2.76
CA SER A 252 -17.65 26.16 2.99
C SER A 252 -17.60 25.03 1.96
N GLU A 253 -16.96 25.23 0.81
CA GLU A 253 -16.82 24.19 -0.21
C GLU A 253 -15.54 23.39 -0.03
N ILE A 254 -14.47 24.00 0.51
CA ILE A 254 -13.15 23.35 0.54
C ILE A 254 -12.81 22.67 1.87
N TYR A 255 -13.49 22.96 2.98
CA TYR A 255 -13.08 22.47 4.30
C TYR A 255 -13.10 20.94 4.40
N MET A 256 -14.10 20.29 3.80
CA MET A 256 -14.21 18.82 3.80
C MET A 256 -13.12 18.18 2.93
N GLU A 257 -12.81 18.76 1.77
CA GLU A 257 -11.72 18.28 0.90
C GLU A 257 -10.35 18.33 1.61
N LEU A 258 -10.19 19.32 2.51
CA LEU A 258 -8.98 19.48 3.32
C LEU A 258 -8.99 18.66 4.61
N GLY A 259 -9.98 17.79 4.79
CA GLY A 259 -10.08 16.85 5.89
C GLY A 259 -10.55 17.42 7.20
N TYR A 260 -11.35 18.48 7.18
CA TYR A 260 -11.99 19.02 8.36
C TYR A 260 -13.43 18.52 8.50
N GLU A 261 -13.79 18.10 9.70
CA GLU A 261 -15.14 17.64 10.02
C GLU A 261 -16.16 18.76 10.05
N ASN A 262 -15.71 19.99 10.36
CA ASN A 262 -16.57 21.16 10.41
C ASN A 262 -15.83 22.43 10.01
N LEU A 263 -16.63 23.40 9.48
CA LEU A 263 -16.16 24.69 8.99
C LEU A 263 -15.48 25.53 10.08
N SER A 264 -15.97 25.47 11.33
CA SER A 264 -15.42 26.28 12.42
C SER A 264 -13.98 25.88 12.76
N SER A 265 -13.68 24.58 12.79
CA SER A 265 -12.31 24.07 13.00
C SER A 265 -11.36 24.47 11.86
N PHE A 266 -11.86 24.45 10.62
CA PHE A 266 -11.10 24.94 9.46
C PHE A 266 -10.78 26.44 9.58
N ILE A 267 -11.79 27.28 9.86
CA ILE A 267 -11.61 28.75 10.01
C ILE A 267 -10.60 29.05 11.11
N LYS A 268 -10.68 28.36 12.25
CA LYS A 268 -9.74 28.51 13.37
C LYS A 268 -8.30 28.18 12.95
N SER A 269 -8.12 27.05 12.26
CA SER A 269 -6.81 26.62 11.76
C SER A 269 -6.24 27.58 10.72
N PHE A 270 -7.07 28.07 9.81
CA PHE A 270 -6.66 29.03 8.79
C PHE A 270 -6.24 30.38 9.42
N LYS A 271 -7.04 30.89 10.37
CA LYS A 271 -6.70 32.12 11.11
C LYS A 271 -5.42 31.96 11.93
N GLN A 272 -5.16 30.78 12.48
CA GLN A 272 -3.92 30.51 13.21
C GLN A 272 -2.68 30.64 12.32
N ILE A 273 -2.76 30.26 11.04
CA ILE A 273 -1.61 30.27 10.12
C ILE A 273 -1.49 31.60 9.39
N TYR A 274 -2.61 32.18 8.94
CA TYR A 274 -2.60 33.40 8.10
C TYR A 274 -3.02 34.69 8.83
N GLY A 275 -3.40 34.62 10.11
CA GLY A 275 -3.81 35.78 10.92
C GLY A 275 -5.20 36.30 10.58
N THR A 276 -5.80 35.91 9.45
CA THR A 276 -7.10 36.39 8.95
C THR A 276 -8.04 35.22 8.68
N THR A 277 -9.36 35.49 8.59
CA THR A 277 -10.32 34.47 8.19
C THR A 277 -10.20 34.13 6.70
N PRO A 278 -10.60 32.90 6.26
CA PRO A 278 -10.58 32.53 4.85
C PRO A 278 -11.29 33.52 3.94
N LYS A 279 -12.46 34.05 4.37
CA LYS A 279 -13.23 35.04 3.63
C LYS A 279 -12.49 36.37 3.47
N GLN A 280 -11.88 36.89 4.53
CA GLN A 280 -11.08 38.12 4.46
C GLN A 280 -9.84 37.94 3.58
N TYR A 281 -9.17 36.76 3.70
CA TYR A 281 -8.03 36.42 2.88
C TYR A 281 -8.39 36.40 1.38
N GLN A 282 -9.54 35.82 1.02
CA GLN A 282 -10.05 35.76 -0.34
C GLN A 282 -10.35 37.17 -0.87
N LEU A 283 -11.08 38.02 -0.11
CA LEU A 283 -11.38 39.40 -0.49
C LEU A 283 -10.11 40.23 -0.71
N ASN A 284 -9.13 40.12 0.18
CA ASN A 284 -7.87 40.83 0.05
C ASN A 284 -7.05 40.36 -1.18
N SER A 285 -7.21 39.08 -1.60
CA SER A 285 -6.51 38.54 -2.76
C SER A 285 -7.15 38.91 -4.11
N LEU A 286 -8.42 39.29 -4.11
CA LEU A 286 -9.15 39.75 -5.33
C LEU A 286 -9.01 41.24 -5.57
N ASN A 287 -8.56 42.01 -4.56
CA ASN A 287 -8.40 43.47 -4.64
C ASN A 287 -6.94 43.89 -4.96
N VAL A 288 -6.06 42.96 -5.31
CA VAL A 288 -4.68 43.15 -5.77
C VAL A 288 -4.58 42.70 -7.23
#